data_37ecd1e85a2da615b6400b1760114b75
#
_entry.id   37ecd1e85a2da615b6400b1760114b75
#
_cell.length_a   1.000
_cell.length_b   1.000
_cell.length_c   1.000
_cell.angle_alpha   90.00
_cell.angle_beta   90.00
_cell.angle_gamma   90.00
#
_symmetry.space_group_name_H-M   'P 1'
#
loop_
_entity.id
_entity.type
_entity.pdbx_description
1 polymer ?
#
loop_
_entity_poly.entity_id
_entity_poly.type
_entity_poly.pdbx_seq_one_letter_code
_entity_poly.pdbx_strand_id
1 'polypeptide(L)'
;MLFLVLCTFSEDEQVWIEQLFNENHTLLYKVSYQLLQSETDAEDAVAQAFLNIMEHFEKISQLPRRDQIPYSVIIAKNASYDILRKKKKMIPVEEFYETRTDSGVEEAFFEKFKKEQLAVALEHLEENDRTLLMFRFGRNMSLKDIAVLMGISEETAKKRSQRAIKKPVS
;
A
#
# COMPACT_ATOMS: atom_id res chain seq x y z
N MET A 1 -21.77 2.02 6.13
CA MET A 1 -20.98 3.04 5.42
C MET A 1 -20.47 2.53 4.07
N LEU A 2 -19.89 1.33 4.01
CA LEU A 2 -19.37 0.72 2.77
C LEU A 2 -20.45 0.65 1.67
N PHE A 3 -21.67 0.22 2.02
CA PHE A 3 -22.79 0.11 1.09
C PHE A 3 -23.22 1.46 0.49
N LEU A 4 -23.20 2.54 1.27
CA LEU A 4 -23.56 3.88 0.77
C LEU A 4 -22.55 4.40 -0.24
N VAL A 5 -21.27 4.13 -0.03
CA VAL A 5 -20.21 4.49 -0.99
C VAL A 5 -20.35 3.66 -2.26
N LEU A 6 -20.65 2.36 -2.15
CA LEU A 6 -20.86 1.48 -3.29
C LEU A 6 -21.97 1.99 -4.23
N CYS A 7 -23.05 2.55 -3.68
CA CYS A 7 -24.15 3.12 -4.47
C CYS A 7 -23.76 4.32 -5.35
N THR A 8 -22.60 4.90 -5.18
CA THR A 8 -22.10 6.01 -6.04
C THR A 8 -21.44 5.53 -7.33
N PHE A 9 -21.17 4.24 -7.44
CA PHE A 9 -20.55 3.60 -8.60
C PHE A 9 -21.59 3.11 -9.61
N SER A 10 -21.20 3.03 -10.89
CA SER A 10 -22.01 2.39 -11.92
C SER A 10 -22.19 0.90 -11.66
N GLU A 11 -23.16 0.26 -12.30
CA GLU A 11 -23.43 -1.16 -12.13
C GLU A 11 -22.19 -2.05 -12.43
N ASP A 12 -21.46 -1.73 -13.50
CA ASP A 12 -20.24 -2.47 -13.87
C ASP A 12 -19.11 -2.29 -12.85
N GLU A 13 -18.97 -1.09 -12.31
CA GLU A 13 -17.98 -0.80 -11.27
C GLU A 13 -18.34 -1.50 -9.95
N GLN A 14 -19.62 -1.54 -9.60
CA GLN A 14 -20.12 -2.27 -8.43
C GLN A 14 -19.81 -3.77 -8.55
N VAL A 15 -20.08 -4.37 -9.72
CA VAL A 15 -19.78 -5.79 -9.99
C VAL A 15 -18.28 -6.06 -9.81
N TRP A 16 -17.41 -5.18 -10.32
CA TRP A 16 -15.97 -5.33 -10.17
C TRP A 16 -15.53 -5.26 -8.70
N ILE A 17 -16.07 -4.29 -7.95
CA ILE A 17 -15.76 -4.13 -6.52
C ILE A 17 -16.24 -5.34 -5.72
N GLU A 18 -17.44 -5.83 -6.00
CA GLU A 18 -18.00 -7.03 -5.34
C GLU A 18 -17.17 -8.29 -5.65
N GLN A 19 -16.73 -8.46 -6.89
CA GLN A 19 -15.84 -9.57 -7.25
C GLN A 19 -14.51 -9.49 -6.49
N LEU A 20 -13.89 -8.32 -6.46
CA LEU A 20 -12.65 -8.11 -5.74
C LEU A 20 -12.83 -8.39 -4.24
N PHE A 21 -13.95 -7.96 -3.66
CA PHE A 21 -14.29 -8.21 -2.27
C PHE A 21 -14.46 -9.71 -2.00
N ASN A 22 -15.31 -10.40 -2.76
CA ASN A 22 -15.61 -11.81 -2.57
C ASN A 22 -14.37 -12.70 -2.74
N GLU A 23 -13.50 -12.38 -3.70
CA GLU A 23 -12.28 -13.14 -3.94
C GLU A 23 -11.21 -12.91 -2.85
N ASN A 24 -11.16 -11.74 -2.24
CA ASN A 24 -10.02 -11.34 -1.40
C ASN A 24 -10.36 -11.13 0.08
N HIS A 25 -11.62 -10.96 0.45
CA HIS A 25 -12.04 -10.64 1.81
C HIS A 25 -11.40 -11.58 2.85
N THR A 26 -11.47 -12.89 2.63
CA THR A 26 -10.91 -13.88 3.55
C THR A 26 -9.40 -13.76 3.70
N LEU A 27 -8.68 -13.49 2.61
CA LEU A 27 -7.24 -13.28 2.62
C LEU A 27 -6.88 -12.01 3.39
N LEU A 28 -7.55 -10.90 3.09
CA LEU A 28 -7.32 -9.61 3.74
C LEU A 28 -7.62 -9.69 5.23
N TYR A 29 -8.72 -10.37 5.61
CA TYR A 29 -9.08 -10.61 7.00
C TYR A 29 -7.98 -11.40 7.74
N LYS A 30 -7.52 -12.53 7.17
CA LYS A 30 -6.45 -13.33 7.77
C LYS A 30 -5.18 -12.53 8.00
N VAL A 31 -4.77 -11.75 7.00
CA VAL A 31 -3.58 -10.89 7.08
C VAL A 31 -3.74 -9.82 8.18
N SER A 32 -4.89 -9.16 8.23
CA SER A 32 -5.21 -8.15 9.24
C SER A 32 -5.29 -8.76 10.64
N TYR A 33 -5.92 -9.93 10.78
CA TYR A 33 -6.02 -10.64 12.05
C TYR A 33 -4.65 -11.08 12.59
N GLN A 34 -3.74 -11.55 11.72
CA GLN A 34 -2.38 -11.88 12.13
C GLN A 34 -1.62 -10.70 12.74
N LEU A 35 -1.90 -9.49 12.24
CA LEU A 35 -1.27 -8.27 12.75
C LEU A 35 -1.95 -7.72 14.01
N LEU A 36 -3.26 -7.77 14.06
CA LEU A 36 -4.07 -7.08 15.06
C LEU A 36 -4.46 -7.98 16.25
N GLN A 37 -4.54 -9.29 16.05
CA GLN A 37 -4.97 -10.28 17.04
C GLN A 37 -6.34 -9.94 17.68
N SER A 38 -7.21 -9.29 16.90
CA SER A 38 -8.54 -8.84 17.30
C SER A 38 -9.47 -8.97 16.09
N GLU A 39 -10.57 -9.68 16.25
CA GLU A 39 -11.56 -9.91 15.19
C GLU A 39 -12.17 -8.58 14.73
N THR A 40 -12.62 -7.77 15.67
CA THR A 40 -13.24 -6.46 15.38
C THR A 40 -12.28 -5.53 14.65
N ASP A 41 -11.03 -5.44 15.11
CA ASP A 41 -10.03 -4.60 14.46
C ASP A 41 -9.66 -5.11 13.07
N ALA A 42 -9.64 -6.44 12.89
CA ALA A 42 -9.36 -7.04 11.58
C ALA A 42 -10.48 -6.74 10.58
N GLU A 43 -11.75 -6.81 11.01
CA GLU A 43 -12.89 -6.41 10.20
C GLU A 43 -12.86 -4.92 9.85
N ASP A 44 -12.54 -4.06 10.82
CA ASP A 44 -12.37 -2.62 10.61
C ASP A 44 -11.25 -2.32 9.62
N ALA A 45 -10.12 -3.01 9.72
CA ALA A 45 -9.00 -2.88 8.80
C ALA A 45 -9.38 -3.28 7.36
N VAL A 46 -10.12 -4.37 7.19
CA VAL A 46 -10.62 -4.81 5.88
C VAL A 46 -11.63 -3.81 5.31
N ALA A 47 -12.57 -3.34 6.12
CA ALA A 47 -13.54 -2.32 5.70
C ALA A 47 -12.85 -1.04 5.25
N GLN A 48 -11.86 -0.56 6.01
CA GLN A 48 -11.07 0.61 5.64
C GLN A 48 -10.25 0.38 4.37
N ALA A 49 -9.69 -0.82 4.19
CA ALA A 49 -8.97 -1.17 2.98
C ALA A 49 -9.87 -1.09 1.74
N PHE A 50 -11.09 -1.60 1.82
CA PHE A 50 -12.04 -1.51 0.70
C PHE A 50 -12.54 -0.09 0.45
N LEU A 51 -12.72 0.74 1.48
CA LEU A 51 -12.99 2.16 1.29
C LEU A 51 -11.86 2.84 0.51
N ASN A 52 -10.61 2.60 0.88
CA ASN A 52 -9.44 3.14 0.17
C ASN A 52 -9.37 2.63 -1.28
N ILE A 53 -9.71 1.36 -1.53
CA ILE A 53 -9.77 0.80 -2.90
C ILE A 53 -10.85 1.51 -3.72
N MET A 54 -12.02 1.74 -3.15
CA MET A 54 -13.11 2.45 -3.84
C MET A 54 -12.78 3.90 -4.14
N GLU A 55 -12.16 4.63 -3.20
CA GLU A 55 -11.70 6.01 -3.41
C GLU A 55 -10.71 6.14 -4.58
N HIS A 56 -9.98 5.06 -4.89
CA HIS A 56 -8.98 5.02 -5.95
C HIS A 56 -9.32 4.01 -7.06
N PHE A 57 -10.61 3.73 -7.23
CA PHE A 57 -11.15 2.75 -8.17
C PHE A 57 -10.54 2.87 -9.57
N GLU A 58 -10.56 4.06 -10.17
CA GLU A 58 -10.06 4.28 -11.53
C GLU A 58 -8.61 3.81 -11.73
N LYS A 59 -7.78 3.98 -10.70
CA LYS A 59 -6.37 3.57 -10.78
C LYS A 59 -6.20 2.08 -10.56
N ILE A 60 -6.91 1.52 -9.57
CA ILE A 60 -6.75 0.11 -9.18
C ILE A 60 -7.38 -0.82 -10.22
N SER A 61 -8.54 -0.47 -10.77
CA SER A 61 -9.22 -1.27 -11.78
C SER A 61 -8.41 -1.41 -13.08
N GLN A 62 -7.54 -0.44 -13.39
CA GLN A 62 -6.64 -0.49 -14.54
C GLN A 62 -5.38 -1.33 -14.32
N LEU A 63 -5.10 -1.73 -13.07
CA LEU A 63 -3.96 -2.61 -12.81
C LEU A 63 -4.22 -4.01 -13.37
N PRO A 64 -3.18 -4.70 -13.88
CA PRO A 64 -3.31 -6.11 -14.19
C PRO A 64 -3.85 -6.91 -13.01
N ARG A 65 -4.72 -7.90 -13.24
CA ARG A 65 -5.36 -8.68 -12.18
C ARG A 65 -4.35 -9.29 -11.20
N ARG A 66 -3.19 -9.72 -11.71
CA ARG A 66 -2.08 -10.24 -10.89
C ARG A 66 -1.53 -9.24 -9.86
N ASP A 67 -1.70 -7.93 -10.12
CA ASP A 67 -1.20 -6.86 -9.27
C ASP A 67 -2.28 -6.34 -8.30
N GLN A 68 -3.56 -6.55 -8.61
CA GLN A 68 -4.69 -6.07 -7.78
C GLN A 68 -4.74 -6.75 -6.41
N ILE A 69 -4.50 -8.07 -6.36
CA ILE A 69 -4.53 -8.84 -5.11
C ILE A 69 -3.38 -8.46 -4.17
N PRO A 70 -2.11 -8.49 -4.59
CA PRO A 70 -1.00 -8.02 -3.75
C PRO A 70 -1.20 -6.58 -3.26
N TYR A 71 -1.79 -5.74 -4.10
CA TYR A 71 -2.10 -4.36 -3.76
C TYR A 71 -3.12 -4.25 -2.63
N SER A 72 -4.21 -4.98 -2.75
CA SER A 72 -5.25 -5.05 -1.72
C SER A 72 -4.69 -5.55 -0.38
N VAL A 73 -3.79 -6.53 -0.40
CA VAL A 73 -3.10 -7.03 0.81
C VAL A 73 -2.28 -5.93 1.48
N ILE A 74 -1.57 -5.11 0.70
CA ILE A 74 -0.76 -4.03 1.25
C ILE A 74 -1.65 -2.93 1.83
N ILE A 75 -2.75 -2.59 1.17
CA ILE A 75 -3.72 -1.63 1.69
C ILE A 75 -4.28 -2.12 3.04
N ALA A 76 -4.65 -3.41 3.14
CA ALA A 76 -5.15 -3.99 4.38
C ALA A 76 -4.09 -4.01 5.51
N LYS A 77 -2.83 -4.35 5.19
CA LYS A 77 -1.72 -4.25 6.15
C LYS A 77 -1.53 -2.82 6.65
N ASN A 78 -1.56 -1.83 5.77
CA ASN A 78 -1.42 -0.44 6.16
C ASN A 78 -2.58 0.04 7.03
N ALA A 79 -3.82 -0.33 6.70
CA ALA A 79 -4.98 -0.07 7.55
C ALA A 79 -4.82 -0.70 8.95
N SER A 80 -4.30 -1.94 8.99
CA SER A 80 -4.01 -2.63 10.26
C SER A 80 -2.92 -1.90 11.08
N TYR A 81 -1.84 -1.46 10.44
CA TYR A 81 -0.80 -0.68 11.11
C TYR A 81 -1.32 0.68 11.61
N ASP A 82 -2.24 1.31 10.90
CA ASP A 82 -2.87 2.54 11.37
C ASP A 82 -3.71 2.33 12.62
N ILE A 83 -4.45 1.23 12.70
CA ILE A 83 -5.18 0.84 13.91
C ILE A 83 -4.21 0.59 15.07
N LEU A 84 -3.12 -0.14 14.84
CA LEU A 84 -2.08 -0.38 15.87
C LEU A 84 -1.45 0.94 16.35
N ARG A 85 -1.15 1.86 15.44
CA ARG A 85 -0.60 3.17 15.76
C ARG A 85 -1.57 4.01 16.61
N LYS A 86 -2.85 4.01 16.27
CA LYS A 86 -3.88 4.70 17.06
C LYS A 86 -3.97 4.12 18.48
N LYS A 87 -3.95 2.79 18.62
CA LYS A 87 -3.95 2.11 19.93
C LYS A 87 -2.68 2.41 20.75
N LYS A 88 -1.50 2.43 20.11
CA LYS A 88 -0.23 2.77 20.77
C LYS A 88 -0.14 4.25 21.17
N LYS A 89 -0.75 5.17 20.41
CA LYS A 89 -0.81 6.59 20.77
C LYS A 89 -1.64 6.88 22.03
N MET A 90 -2.43 5.91 22.49
CA MET A 90 -3.07 5.97 23.81
C MET A 90 -2.08 5.63 24.95
N ILE A 91 -0.85 5.24 24.64
CA ILE A 91 0.29 5.03 25.55
C ILE A 91 1.41 5.94 25.03
N PRO A 92 1.89 6.94 25.79
CA PRO A 92 2.91 7.85 25.28
C PRO A 92 4.26 7.13 25.18
N VAL A 93 4.76 6.98 23.96
CA VAL A 93 6.14 6.61 23.68
C VAL A 93 6.66 7.50 22.58
N GLU A 94 7.71 8.26 22.91
CA GLU A 94 8.47 9.09 22.01
C GLU A 94 9.18 8.24 20.96
N GLU A 95 8.99 8.53 19.68
CA GLU A 95 9.87 8.05 18.61
C GLU A 95 10.29 9.19 17.70
N PHE A 96 11.58 9.35 17.69
CA PHE A 96 12.37 10.31 16.94
C PHE A 96 12.62 9.79 15.51
N TYR A 97 12.27 10.56 14.49
CA TYR A 97 12.76 10.33 13.12
C TYR A 97 13.24 11.62 12.49
N GLU A 98 14.55 11.69 12.27
CA GLU A 98 15.18 12.76 11.52
C GLU A 98 15.05 12.58 10.01
N THR A 99 14.73 13.67 9.34
CA THR A 99 14.56 13.80 7.90
C THR A 99 15.80 14.41 7.26
N ARG A 100 16.27 13.83 6.15
CA ARG A 100 17.01 14.56 5.12
C ARG A 100 16.55 14.13 3.74
N THR A 101 16.19 15.14 2.95
CA THR A 101 15.73 15.03 1.57
C THR A 101 16.88 15.18 0.59
N ASP A 102 16.95 14.27 -0.39
CA ASP A 102 17.75 14.50 -1.58
C ASP A 102 17.02 13.93 -2.81
N SER A 103 16.62 14.81 -3.73
CA SER A 103 15.77 14.49 -4.88
C SER A 103 16.52 13.98 -6.12
N GLY A 104 17.85 13.93 -6.06
CA GLY A 104 18.69 13.49 -7.20
C GLY A 104 19.01 12.00 -7.22
N VAL A 105 18.62 11.24 -6.18
CA VAL A 105 19.02 9.84 -6.01
C VAL A 105 18.11 8.87 -6.82
N GLU A 106 16.87 9.28 -7.08
CA GLU A 106 15.87 8.44 -7.76
C GLU A 106 16.18 8.20 -9.24
N GLU A 107 16.60 9.23 -9.96
CA GLU A 107 16.97 9.11 -11.39
C GLU A 107 18.26 8.33 -11.59
N ALA A 108 19.27 8.55 -10.73
CA ALA A 108 20.55 7.85 -10.79
C ALA A 108 20.42 6.33 -10.49
N PHE A 109 19.39 5.91 -9.74
CA PHE A 109 19.17 4.51 -9.38
C PHE A 109 18.77 3.67 -10.59
N PHE A 110 17.84 4.16 -11.43
CA PHE A 110 17.32 3.41 -12.57
C PHE A 110 18.28 3.35 -13.76
N GLU A 111 19.12 4.36 -13.96
CA GLU A 111 20.18 4.30 -14.97
C GLU A 111 21.27 3.28 -14.61
N LYS A 112 21.46 2.99 -13.33
CA LYS A 112 22.51 2.12 -12.83
C LYS A 112 22.21 0.62 -12.93
N PHE A 113 20.93 0.25 -13.06
CA PHE A 113 20.52 -1.17 -13.04
C PHE A 113 19.94 -1.62 -14.39
N LYS A 114 20.53 -2.66 -14.99
CA LYS A 114 19.87 -3.45 -16.04
C LYS A 114 18.63 -4.14 -15.45
N LYS A 115 17.60 -4.37 -16.27
CA LYS A 115 16.29 -4.94 -15.85
C LYS A 115 16.42 -6.19 -14.95
N GLU A 116 17.38 -7.06 -15.23
CA GLU A 116 17.61 -8.30 -14.46
C GLU A 116 18.17 -8.02 -13.07
N GLN A 117 19.08 -7.06 -12.95
CA GLN A 117 19.63 -6.65 -11.65
C GLN A 117 18.58 -5.91 -10.81
N LEU A 118 17.69 -5.16 -11.45
CA LEU A 118 16.57 -4.49 -10.77
C LEU A 118 15.59 -5.53 -10.20
N ALA A 119 15.26 -6.58 -10.92
CA ALA A 119 14.38 -7.63 -10.44
C ALA A 119 14.95 -8.31 -9.19
N VAL A 120 16.23 -8.67 -9.20
CA VAL A 120 16.94 -9.25 -8.04
C VAL A 120 17.01 -8.26 -6.88
N ALA A 121 17.29 -7.00 -7.15
CA ALA A 121 17.30 -5.95 -6.12
C ALA A 121 15.93 -5.77 -5.45
N LEU A 122 14.86 -5.83 -6.24
CA LEU A 122 13.49 -5.72 -5.73
C LEU A 122 13.09 -6.93 -4.86
N GLU A 123 13.62 -8.13 -5.14
CA GLU A 123 13.34 -9.32 -4.32
C GLU A 123 13.89 -9.24 -2.89
N HIS A 124 14.96 -8.48 -2.68
CA HIS A 124 15.58 -8.27 -1.37
C HIS A 124 14.93 -7.14 -0.54
N LEU A 125 13.95 -6.44 -1.11
CA LEU A 125 13.20 -5.41 -0.39
C LEU A 125 12.03 -6.02 0.38
N GLU A 126 11.65 -5.35 1.46
CA GLU A 126 10.37 -5.62 2.10
C GLU A 126 9.22 -5.42 1.10
N GLU A 127 8.19 -6.22 1.22
CA GLU A 127 7.04 -6.23 0.30
C GLU A 127 6.43 -4.84 0.07
N ASN A 128 6.30 -4.05 1.15
CA ASN A 128 5.77 -2.69 1.07
C ASN A 128 6.68 -1.73 0.28
N ASP A 129 8.00 -1.84 0.49
CA ASP A 129 8.99 -1.00 -0.20
C ASP A 129 9.07 -1.40 -1.68
N ARG A 130 9.05 -2.71 -1.98
CA ARG A 130 9.01 -3.25 -3.35
C ARG A 130 7.80 -2.73 -4.10
N THR A 131 6.62 -2.82 -3.51
CA THR A 131 5.38 -2.38 -4.13
C THR A 131 5.38 -0.89 -4.38
N LEU A 132 5.84 -0.09 -3.42
CA LEU A 132 5.97 1.36 -3.59
C LEU A 132 6.84 1.69 -4.80
N LEU A 133 8.00 1.03 -4.95
CA LEU A 133 8.88 1.25 -6.09
C LEU A 133 8.27 0.76 -7.41
N MET A 134 7.57 -0.38 -7.42
CA MET A 134 6.87 -0.87 -8.60
C MET A 134 5.80 0.09 -9.08
N PHE A 135 5.05 0.72 -8.15
CA PHE A 135 4.05 1.73 -8.53
C PHE A 135 4.68 3.03 -8.97
N ARG A 136 5.72 3.46 -8.28
CA ARG A 136 6.43 4.70 -8.63
C ARG A 136 7.03 4.62 -10.04
N PHE A 137 7.75 3.55 -10.32
CA PHE A 137 8.57 3.44 -11.54
C PHE A 137 7.98 2.50 -12.59
N GLY A 138 7.31 1.43 -12.18
CA GLY A 138 6.66 0.51 -13.10
C GLY A 138 5.32 1.03 -13.66
N ARG A 139 4.60 1.85 -12.88
CA ARG A 139 3.28 2.41 -13.24
C ARG A 139 3.28 3.93 -13.37
N ASN A 140 4.43 4.55 -13.15
CA ASN A 140 4.61 6.01 -13.21
C ASN A 140 3.62 6.79 -12.34
N MET A 141 3.30 6.24 -11.16
CA MET A 141 2.38 6.88 -10.20
C MET A 141 3.10 7.95 -9.39
N SER A 142 2.38 9.02 -9.05
CA SER A 142 2.92 10.04 -8.14
C SER A 142 3.05 9.50 -6.71
N LEU A 143 4.02 10.00 -5.93
CA LEU A 143 4.16 9.64 -4.52
C LEU A 143 2.91 10.00 -3.70
N LYS A 144 2.23 11.08 -4.08
CA LYS A 144 0.96 11.47 -3.49
C LYS A 144 -0.11 10.40 -3.67
N ASP A 145 -0.26 9.88 -4.89
CA ASP A 145 -1.23 8.84 -5.20
C ASP A 145 -0.89 7.52 -4.51
N ILE A 146 0.39 7.14 -4.51
CA ILE A 146 0.87 5.95 -3.82
C ILE A 146 0.64 6.07 -2.31
N ALA A 147 0.91 7.24 -1.72
CA ALA A 147 0.70 7.50 -0.30
C ALA A 147 -0.76 7.27 0.09
N VAL A 148 -1.69 7.80 -0.70
CA VAL A 148 -3.13 7.61 -0.47
C VAL A 148 -3.51 6.14 -0.57
N LEU A 149 -3.06 5.42 -1.62
CA LEU A 149 -3.33 4.00 -1.81
C LEU A 149 -2.78 3.14 -0.66
N MET A 150 -1.60 3.47 -0.18
CA MET A 150 -0.94 2.75 0.92
C MET A 150 -1.39 3.20 2.31
N GLY A 151 -2.29 4.19 2.42
CA GLY A 151 -2.77 4.73 3.69
C GLY A 151 -1.65 5.38 4.53
N ILE A 152 -0.65 5.98 3.89
CA ILE A 152 0.49 6.66 4.52
C ILE A 152 0.55 8.12 4.07
N SER A 153 1.32 8.96 4.79
CA SER A 153 1.56 10.33 4.34
C SER A 153 2.48 10.35 3.12
N GLU A 154 2.37 11.39 2.29
CA GLU A 154 3.27 11.59 1.13
C GLU A 154 4.73 11.66 1.57
N GLU A 155 4.99 12.30 2.70
CA GLU A 155 6.32 12.36 3.29
C GLU A 155 6.85 10.97 3.69
N THR A 156 5.99 10.11 4.24
CA THR A 156 6.35 8.72 4.55
C THR A 156 6.64 7.94 3.27
N ALA A 157 5.82 8.10 2.22
CA ALA A 157 6.06 7.47 0.93
C ALA A 157 7.39 7.90 0.33
N LYS A 158 7.70 9.21 0.39
CA LYS A 158 8.98 9.77 -0.06
C LYS A 158 10.17 9.18 0.70
N LYS A 159 10.10 9.15 2.02
CA LYS A 159 11.16 8.56 2.88
C LYS A 159 11.36 7.07 2.60
N ARG A 160 10.27 6.31 2.45
CA ARG A 160 10.34 4.88 2.11
C ARG A 160 10.95 4.65 0.73
N SER A 161 10.55 5.44 -0.28
CA SER A 161 11.14 5.37 -1.62
C SER A 161 12.65 5.59 -1.58
N GLN A 162 13.09 6.67 -0.93
CA GLN A 162 14.51 7.00 -0.82
C GLN A 162 15.31 5.93 -0.05
N ARG A 163 14.76 5.39 1.04
CA ARG A 163 15.40 4.32 1.81
C ARG A 163 15.52 3.03 1.00
N ALA A 164 14.45 2.66 0.29
CA ALA A 164 14.43 1.46 -0.53
C ALA A 164 15.46 1.54 -1.68
N ILE A 165 15.60 2.71 -2.29
CA ILE A 165 16.59 2.96 -3.35
C ILE A 165 18.03 2.92 -2.81
N LYS A 166 18.26 3.39 -1.58
CA LYS A 166 19.59 3.41 -0.96
C LYS A 166 20.02 2.08 -0.35
N LYS A 167 19.11 1.12 -0.22
CA LYS A 167 19.43 -0.20 0.37
C LYS A 167 20.39 -0.94 -0.56
N PRO A 168 21.61 -1.31 -0.11
CA PRO A 168 22.55 -2.01 -0.98
C PRO A 168 21.99 -3.39 -1.33
N VAL A 169 22.15 -3.78 -2.58
CA VAL A 169 21.93 -5.15 -3.04
C VAL A 169 23.12 -5.96 -2.53
N SER A 170 22.94 -6.66 -1.41
CA SER A 170 23.95 -7.60 -0.89
C SER A 170 23.73 -8.98 -1.47
#